data_f9a7090342b1454fa4e060d04ce8bcc2
#
_entry.id   f9a7090342b1454fa4e060d04ce8bcc2
#
_cell.length_a   1.000
_cell.length_b   1.000
_cell.length_c   1.000
_cell.angle_alpha   90.00
_cell.angle_beta   90.00
_cell.angle_gamma   90.00
#
_symmetry.space_group_name_H-M   'P 1'
#
loop_
_entity.id
_entity.type
_entity.pdbx_description
1 polymer ?
#
loop_
_entity_poly.entity_id
_entity_poly.type
_entity_poly.pdbx_seq_one_letter_code
_entity_poly.pdbx_strand_id
1 'polypeptide(L)'
;MEIELHPAVSLLPETFNVLVAPVEMLVDALNSHLELQRYKILFICGNYSRILSRLDRNFAELEVRRAFTSFQLMTVLEENHHSFLIIEQDPMLYEDAKQMVEYVAQALKQTSREATILLYSPALDIHLEKMTELADRVFCFYEMPKVPAKGRAKAELKMPKAQVTLEAYS
;
A
#
# COMPACT_ATOMS: atom_id res chain seq x y z
N MET A 1 -15.24 4.92 -9.42
CA MET A 1 -15.02 6.27 -8.88
C MET A 1 -13.54 6.41 -8.55
N GLU A 2 -12.93 7.46 -9.00
CA GLU A 2 -11.53 7.77 -8.77
C GLU A 2 -11.36 8.35 -7.35
N ILE A 3 -10.35 7.87 -6.63
CA ILE A 3 -10.04 8.34 -5.28
C ILE A 3 -8.73 9.14 -5.35
N GLU A 4 -8.83 10.45 -5.21
CA GLU A 4 -7.67 11.33 -5.16
C GLU A 4 -7.18 11.46 -3.71
N LEU A 5 -6.24 10.61 -3.31
CA LEU A 5 -5.67 10.64 -1.96
C LEU A 5 -4.74 11.83 -1.73
N HIS A 6 -4.05 12.25 -2.78
CA HIS A 6 -3.06 13.32 -2.76
C HIS A 6 -2.98 13.88 -4.18
N PRO A 7 -2.60 15.14 -4.42
CA PRO A 7 -2.47 15.66 -5.78
C PRO A 7 -1.63 14.82 -6.74
N ALA A 8 -0.72 14.02 -6.19
CA ALA A 8 0.12 13.11 -6.98
C ALA A 8 -0.30 11.63 -6.87
N VAL A 9 -1.35 11.30 -6.11
CA VAL A 9 -1.81 9.92 -5.90
C VAL A 9 -3.30 9.83 -6.15
N SER A 10 -3.65 9.31 -7.30
CA SER A 10 -5.02 9.06 -7.72
C SER A 10 -5.20 7.56 -7.96
N LEU A 11 -6.19 6.99 -7.30
CA LEU A 11 -6.52 5.57 -7.40
C LEU A 11 -7.73 5.40 -8.31
N LEU A 12 -7.56 4.65 -9.38
CA LEU A 12 -8.67 4.29 -10.27
C LEU A 12 -9.46 3.12 -9.68
N PRO A 13 -10.76 3.01 -9.99
CA PRO A 13 -11.55 1.86 -9.58
C PRO A 13 -10.97 0.57 -10.16
N GLU A 14 -11.11 -0.51 -9.40
CA GLU A 14 -10.71 -1.86 -9.84
C GLU A 14 -9.23 -1.94 -10.27
N THR A 15 -8.36 -1.31 -9.47
CA THR A 15 -6.90 -1.35 -9.69
C THR A 15 -6.15 -1.79 -8.44
N PHE A 16 -5.03 -2.45 -8.68
CA PHE A 16 -4.04 -2.76 -7.65
C PHE A 16 -2.94 -1.70 -7.66
N ASN A 17 -2.86 -0.94 -6.58
CA ASN A 17 -1.91 0.16 -6.42
C ASN A 17 -0.96 -0.13 -5.26
N VAL A 18 0.28 0.29 -5.43
CA VAL A 18 1.31 0.28 -4.37
C VAL A 18 1.69 1.72 -4.04
N LEU A 19 1.72 2.03 -2.76
CA LEU A 19 2.19 3.32 -2.25
C LEU A 19 3.34 3.10 -1.28
N VAL A 20 4.50 3.64 -1.62
CA VAL A 20 5.66 3.73 -0.74
C VAL A 20 5.85 5.20 -0.35
N ALA A 21 5.56 5.52 0.89
CA ALA A 21 5.55 6.90 1.37
C ALA A 21 5.74 6.97 2.89
N PRO A 22 6.18 8.13 3.42
CA PRO A 22 6.17 8.35 4.86
C PRO A 22 4.78 8.11 5.47
N VAL A 23 4.73 7.59 6.68
CA VAL A 23 3.47 7.31 7.39
C VAL A 23 2.58 8.54 7.48
N GLU A 24 3.17 9.69 7.78
CA GLU A 24 2.47 10.98 7.91
C GLU A 24 1.73 11.35 6.64
N MET A 25 2.31 11.10 5.48
CA MET A 25 1.68 11.41 4.19
C MET A 25 0.37 10.64 4.00
N LEU A 26 0.37 9.34 4.27
CA LEU A 26 -0.84 8.53 4.14
C LEU A 26 -1.88 8.89 5.21
N VAL A 27 -1.45 9.08 6.45
CA VAL A 27 -2.34 9.47 7.56
C VAL A 27 -3.02 10.81 7.27
N ASP A 28 -2.24 11.81 6.84
CA ASP A 28 -2.77 13.14 6.52
C ASP A 28 -3.72 13.07 5.32
N ALA A 29 -3.38 12.29 4.30
CA ALA A 29 -4.23 12.07 3.14
C ALA A 29 -5.57 11.45 3.52
N LEU A 30 -5.56 10.40 4.34
CA LEU A 30 -6.78 9.73 4.78
C LEU A 30 -7.64 10.63 5.68
N ASN A 31 -7.02 11.31 6.65
CA ASN A 31 -7.73 12.19 7.58
C ASN A 31 -8.30 13.44 6.90
N SER A 32 -7.67 13.93 5.84
CA SER A 32 -8.13 15.10 5.08
C SER A 32 -9.25 14.77 4.08
N HIS A 33 -9.46 13.49 3.77
CA HIS A 33 -10.38 13.06 2.72
C HIS A 33 -11.75 12.72 3.28
N LEU A 34 -12.61 13.72 3.43
CA LEU A 34 -13.94 13.57 4.04
C LEU A 34 -14.82 12.55 3.33
N GLU A 35 -14.70 12.39 2.02
CA GLU A 35 -15.47 11.42 1.27
C GLU A 35 -15.08 9.99 1.61
N LEU A 36 -13.79 9.71 1.84
CA LEU A 36 -13.32 8.38 2.22
C LEU A 36 -13.90 7.90 3.54
N GLN A 37 -14.22 8.82 4.45
CA GLN A 37 -14.79 8.49 5.74
C GLN A 37 -16.20 7.86 5.64
N ARG A 38 -16.83 7.96 4.46
CA ARG A 38 -18.14 7.39 4.15
C ARG A 38 -18.08 6.06 3.43
N TYR A 39 -16.88 5.67 2.94
CA TYR A 39 -16.71 4.40 2.25
C TYR A 39 -16.60 3.24 3.23
N LYS A 40 -17.12 2.10 2.81
CA LYS A 40 -16.82 0.83 3.44
C LYS A 40 -15.40 0.43 3.06
N ILE A 41 -14.48 0.66 3.96
CA ILE A 41 -13.06 0.36 3.76
C ILE A 41 -12.70 -0.86 4.58
N LEU A 42 -12.05 -1.82 3.95
CA LEU A 42 -11.37 -2.90 4.64
C LEU A 42 -9.90 -2.52 4.84
N PHE A 43 -9.50 -2.36 6.09
CA PHE A 43 -8.12 -2.13 6.47
C PHE A 43 -7.48 -3.43 6.97
N ILE A 44 -6.43 -3.89 6.29
CA ILE A 44 -5.73 -5.11 6.64
C ILE A 44 -4.33 -4.76 7.15
N CYS A 45 -3.99 -5.25 8.33
CA CYS A 45 -2.68 -5.05 8.93
C CYS A 45 -2.22 -6.29 9.70
N GLY A 46 -0.96 -6.31 10.09
CA GLY A 46 -0.39 -7.30 10.98
C GLY A 46 -0.68 -7.01 12.45
N ASN A 47 0.23 -7.46 13.31
CA ASN A 47 0.09 -7.27 14.76
C ASN A 47 0.12 -5.80 15.18
N TYR A 48 0.95 -5.01 14.52
CA TYR A 48 1.09 -3.57 14.75
C TYR A 48 0.73 -2.80 13.50
N SER A 49 -0.06 -1.75 13.65
CA SER A 49 -0.33 -0.79 12.60
C SER A 49 0.23 0.58 12.97
N ARG A 50 0.95 1.18 12.04
CA ARG A 50 1.44 2.56 12.17
C ARG A 50 0.38 3.59 11.78
N ILE A 51 -0.67 3.14 11.10
CA ILE A 51 -1.72 3.97 10.53
C ILE A 51 -2.92 4.07 11.47
N LEU A 52 -3.45 2.94 11.94
CA LEU A 52 -4.74 2.88 12.65
C LEU A 52 -4.82 3.79 13.87
N SER A 53 -3.75 3.87 14.66
CA SER A 53 -3.73 4.70 15.87
C SER A 53 -3.74 6.20 15.59
N ARG A 54 -3.51 6.60 14.35
CA ARG A 54 -3.42 7.99 13.90
C ARG A 54 -4.62 8.42 13.04
N LEU A 55 -5.50 7.49 12.68
CA LEU A 55 -6.71 7.82 11.95
C LEU A 55 -7.71 8.53 12.84
N ASP A 56 -8.39 9.52 12.27
CA ASP A 56 -9.48 10.23 12.94
C ASP A 56 -10.64 9.28 13.23
N ARG A 57 -11.36 9.52 14.32
CA ARG A 57 -12.52 8.72 14.73
C ARG A 57 -13.74 8.83 13.81
N ASN A 58 -13.63 9.63 12.77
CA ASN A 58 -14.71 9.89 11.82
C ASN A 58 -14.86 8.81 10.74
N PHE A 59 -13.97 7.82 10.69
CA PHE A 59 -14.14 6.66 9.82
C PHE A 59 -15.22 5.73 10.38
N ALA A 60 -16.45 6.00 9.99
CA ALA A 60 -17.63 5.32 10.56
C ALA A 60 -17.76 3.86 10.08
N GLU A 61 -17.26 3.55 8.90
CA GLU A 61 -17.40 2.24 8.25
C GLU A 61 -16.04 1.60 7.89
N LEU A 62 -15.05 1.80 8.75
CA LEU A 62 -13.77 1.14 8.64
C LEU A 62 -13.82 -0.24 9.32
N GLU A 63 -13.75 -1.29 8.53
CA GLU A 63 -13.54 -2.66 9.04
C GLU A 63 -12.05 -2.95 9.11
N VAL A 64 -11.59 -3.45 10.25
CA VAL A 64 -10.19 -3.83 10.44
C VAL A 64 -10.07 -5.35 10.54
N ARG A 65 -9.26 -5.93 9.69
CA ARG A 65 -8.87 -7.34 9.75
C ARG A 65 -7.36 -7.46 9.97
N ARG A 66 -6.97 -8.39 10.82
CA ARG A 66 -5.56 -8.67 11.06
C ARG A 66 -5.14 -9.97 10.39
N ALA A 67 -3.99 -9.95 9.75
CA ALA A 67 -3.35 -11.12 9.17
C ALA A 67 -1.94 -11.26 9.75
N PHE A 68 -1.68 -12.38 10.39
CA PHE A 68 -0.38 -12.68 11.01
C PHE A 68 0.47 -13.61 10.14
N THR A 69 -0.13 -14.18 9.12
CA THR A 69 0.52 -15.03 8.12
C THR A 69 0.04 -14.69 6.73
N SER A 70 0.85 -15.01 5.73
CA SER A 70 0.46 -14.86 4.32
C SER A 70 -0.79 -15.67 3.97
N PHE A 71 -0.99 -16.84 4.59
CA PHE A 71 -2.19 -17.65 4.40
C PHE A 71 -3.44 -16.96 4.95
N GLN A 72 -3.34 -16.32 6.10
CA GLN A 72 -4.46 -15.53 6.65
C GLN A 72 -4.78 -14.34 5.76
N LEU A 73 -3.76 -13.67 5.20
CA LEU A 73 -3.99 -12.59 4.24
C LEU A 73 -4.73 -13.10 3.00
N MET A 74 -4.32 -14.25 2.46
CA MET A 74 -5.04 -14.89 1.34
C MET A 74 -6.50 -15.13 1.66
N THR A 75 -6.80 -15.69 2.85
CA THR A 75 -8.17 -15.92 3.31
C THR A 75 -8.98 -14.62 3.39
N VAL A 76 -8.40 -13.56 3.95
CA VAL A 76 -9.07 -12.24 4.03
C VAL A 76 -9.39 -11.69 2.64
N LEU A 77 -8.48 -11.85 1.68
CA LEU A 77 -8.70 -11.43 0.29
C LEU A 77 -9.81 -12.25 -0.40
N GLU A 78 -9.84 -13.56 -0.17
CA GLU A 78 -10.89 -14.44 -0.72
C GLU A 78 -12.28 -14.13 -0.16
N GLU A 79 -12.36 -13.77 1.10
CA GLU A 79 -13.61 -13.42 1.80
C GLU A 79 -14.04 -11.97 1.59
N ASN A 80 -13.30 -11.19 0.81
CA ASN A 80 -13.55 -9.76 0.67
C ASN A 80 -14.88 -9.44 -0.01
N HIS A 81 -15.60 -8.49 0.57
CA HIS A 81 -16.83 -7.89 0.02
C HIS A 81 -16.77 -6.37 -0.08
N HIS A 82 -15.61 -5.80 0.22
CA HIS A 82 -15.41 -4.35 0.19
C HIS A 82 -14.92 -3.91 -1.20
N SER A 83 -15.33 -2.73 -1.61
CA SER A 83 -14.87 -2.12 -2.87
C SER A 83 -13.56 -1.35 -2.75
N PHE A 84 -13.11 -1.07 -1.53
CA PHE A 84 -11.83 -0.43 -1.26
C PHE A 84 -11.09 -1.10 -0.10
N LEU A 85 -9.89 -1.55 -0.38
CA LEU A 85 -8.98 -2.19 0.57
C LEU A 85 -7.73 -1.36 0.75
N ILE A 86 -7.36 -1.13 2.00
CA ILE A 86 -6.05 -0.59 2.37
C ILE A 86 -5.30 -1.69 3.11
N ILE A 87 -4.15 -2.07 2.61
CA ILE A 87 -3.33 -3.15 3.17
C ILE A 87 -1.99 -2.56 3.59
N GLU A 88 -1.68 -2.67 4.86
CA GLU A 88 -0.38 -2.30 5.39
C GLU A 88 0.60 -3.46 5.22
N GLN A 89 1.62 -3.27 4.39
CA GLN A 89 2.64 -4.28 4.11
C GLN A 89 3.40 -4.63 5.39
N ASP A 90 3.50 -5.93 5.64
CA ASP A 90 4.28 -6.49 6.73
C ASP A 90 5.24 -7.55 6.18
N PRO A 91 6.56 -7.26 6.12
CA PRO A 91 7.56 -8.22 5.64
C PRO A 91 7.60 -9.52 6.45
N MET A 92 7.18 -9.48 7.71
CA MET A 92 7.15 -10.65 8.60
C MET A 92 6.23 -11.76 8.09
N LEU A 93 5.21 -11.42 7.29
CA LEU A 93 4.30 -12.40 6.67
C LEU A 93 5.02 -13.40 5.75
N TYR A 94 6.20 -13.04 5.25
CA TYR A 94 6.94 -13.80 4.25
C TYR A 94 8.28 -14.34 4.74
N GLU A 95 8.63 -14.10 6.01
CA GLU A 95 9.94 -14.45 6.55
C GLU A 95 10.20 -15.96 6.44
N ASP A 96 9.20 -16.77 6.79
CA ASP A 96 9.27 -18.25 6.71
C ASP A 96 8.55 -18.82 5.48
N ALA A 97 8.01 -17.99 4.62
CA ALA A 97 7.17 -18.40 3.49
C ALA A 97 7.39 -17.50 2.26
N LYS A 98 8.63 -17.34 1.83
CA LYS A 98 9.01 -16.44 0.72
C LYS A 98 8.32 -16.77 -0.60
N GLN A 99 8.00 -18.04 -0.85
CA GLN A 99 7.24 -18.50 -2.01
C GLN A 99 5.81 -17.93 -2.03
N MET A 100 5.27 -17.52 -0.89
CA MET A 100 3.92 -16.96 -0.81
C MET A 100 3.82 -15.54 -1.38
N VAL A 101 4.93 -14.83 -1.57
CA VAL A 101 4.94 -13.47 -2.14
C VAL A 101 4.24 -13.45 -3.49
N GLU A 102 4.55 -14.39 -4.37
CA GLU A 102 3.94 -14.46 -5.70
C GLU A 102 2.45 -14.80 -5.64
N TYR A 103 2.06 -15.72 -4.76
CA TYR A 103 0.65 -16.08 -4.56
C TYR A 103 -0.16 -14.91 -4.02
N VAL A 104 0.37 -14.19 -3.05
CA VAL A 104 -0.27 -12.99 -2.50
C VAL A 104 -0.37 -11.90 -3.57
N ALA A 105 0.68 -11.65 -4.35
CA ALA A 105 0.65 -10.68 -5.44
C ALA A 105 -0.43 -11.01 -6.48
N GLN A 106 -0.56 -12.28 -6.86
CA GLN A 106 -1.61 -12.76 -7.75
C GLN A 106 -3.00 -12.61 -7.13
N ALA A 107 -3.16 -12.91 -5.85
CA ALA A 107 -4.42 -12.73 -5.15
C ALA A 107 -4.83 -11.25 -5.08
N LEU A 108 -3.89 -10.35 -4.79
CA LEU A 108 -4.13 -8.91 -4.83
C LEU A 108 -4.59 -8.45 -6.22
N LYS A 109 -3.91 -8.92 -7.26
CA LYS A 109 -4.29 -8.61 -8.65
C LYS A 109 -5.66 -9.17 -9.01
N GLN A 110 -5.98 -10.39 -8.56
CA GLN A 110 -7.29 -10.99 -8.79
C GLN A 110 -8.40 -10.24 -8.05
N THR A 111 -8.19 -9.92 -6.77
CA THR A 111 -9.14 -9.15 -5.95
C THR A 111 -9.36 -7.74 -6.52
N SER A 112 -8.34 -7.16 -7.14
CA SER A 112 -8.44 -5.83 -7.75
C SER A 112 -9.39 -5.75 -8.95
N ARG A 113 -9.84 -6.88 -9.48
CA ARG A 113 -10.87 -6.89 -10.55
C ARG A 113 -12.25 -6.46 -10.06
N GLU A 114 -12.47 -6.50 -8.76
CA GLU A 114 -13.75 -6.17 -8.13
C GLU A 114 -13.62 -5.09 -7.03
N ALA A 115 -12.38 -4.68 -6.75
CA ALA A 115 -12.08 -3.73 -5.69
C ALA A 115 -10.88 -2.85 -6.04
N THR A 116 -10.82 -1.66 -5.47
CA THR A 116 -9.60 -0.84 -5.50
C THR A 116 -8.72 -1.25 -4.34
N ILE A 117 -7.46 -1.57 -4.60
CA ILE A 117 -6.48 -1.99 -3.59
C ILE A 117 -5.37 -0.96 -3.49
N LEU A 118 -5.09 -0.54 -2.27
CA LEU A 118 -3.91 0.24 -1.90
C LEU A 118 -3.03 -0.59 -0.96
N LEU A 119 -1.94 -1.13 -1.47
CA LEU A 119 -0.90 -1.76 -0.68
C LEU A 119 0.12 -0.69 -0.28
N TYR A 120 0.20 -0.42 1.01
CA TYR A 120 1.02 0.64 1.59
C TYR A 120 2.24 0.09 2.32
N SER A 121 3.37 0.74 2.16
CA SER A 121 4.57 0.52 2.98
C SER A 121 5.34 1.83 3.18
N PRO A 122 5.97 2.03 4.36
CA PRO A 122 6.84 3.19 4.57
C PRO A 122 8.18 3.08 3.81
N ALA A 123 8.56 1.88 3.41
CA ALA A 123 9.79 1.61 2.68
C ALA A 123 9.60 0.46 1.68
N LEU A 124 10.40 0.46 0.63
CA LEU A 124 10.42 -0.63 -0.33
C LEU A 124 11.27 -1.77 0.23
N ASP A 125 10.64 -2.93 0.47
CA ASP A 125 11.34 -4.17 0.81
C ASP A 125 11.38 -5.13 -0.37
N ILE A 126 12.17 -6.20 -0.26
CA ILE A 126 12.37 -7.18 -1.33
C ILE A 126 11.07 -7.90 -1.74
N HIS A 127 10.15 -8.09 -0.80
CA HIS A 127 8.87 -8.75 -1.06
C HIS A 127 7.91 -7.80 -1.78
N LEU A 128 7.84 -6.56 -1.31
CA LEU A 128 7.04 -5.52 -1.96
C LEU A 128 7.52 -5.24 -3.38
N GLU A 129 8.83 -5.22 -3.62
CA GLU A 129 9.40 -5.03 -4.94
C GLU A 129 8.86 -6.07 -5.95
N LYS A 130 8.80 -7.34 -5.55
CA LYS A 130 8.20 -8.39 -6.38
C LYS A 130 6.70 -8.17 -6.61
N MET A 131 5.97 -7.70 -5.62
CA MET A 131 4.53 -7.44 -5.75
C MET A 131 4.25 -6.28 -6.70
N THR A 132 5.15 -5.29 -6.80
CA THR A 132 5.01 -4.16 -7.73
C THR A 132 4.98 -4.59 -9.20
N GLU A 133 5.51 -5.76 -9.54
CA GLU A 133 5.47 -6.29 -10.91
C GLU A 133 4.03 -6.52 -11.41
N LEU A 134 3.09 -6.83 -10.52
CA LEU A 134 1.68 -7.04 -10.83
C LEU A 134 0.79 -5.81 -10.56
N ALA A 135 1.32 -4.79 -9.92
CA ALA A 135 0.57 -3.57 -9.63
C ALA A 135 0.26 -2.79 -10.92
N ASP A 136 -0.93 -2.19 -10.96
CA ASP A 136 -1.33 -1.31 -12.06
C ASP A 136 -0.61 0.04 -11.97
N ARG A 137 -0.41 0.52 -10.73
CA ARG A 137 0.31 1.77 -10.44
C ARG A 137 1.19 1.60 -9.21
N VAL A 138 2.34 2.24 -9.25
CA VAL A 138 3.28 2.31 -8.13
C VAL A 138 3.63 3.78 -7.87
N PHE A 139 3.34 4.24 -6.67
CA PHE A 139 3.65 5.59 -6.22
C PHE A 139 4.75 5.51 -5.16
N CYS A 140 5.86 6.17 -5.40
CA CYS A 140 7.00 6.20 -4.50
C CYS A 140 7.37 7.63 -4.14
N PHE A 141 7.40 7.91 -2.85
CA PHE A 141 7.83 9.18 -2.30
C PHE A 141 9.06 8.93 -1.42
N TYR A 142 10.22 9.34 -1.90
CA TYR A 142 11.48 9.22 -1.16
C TYR A 142 11.93 10.57 -0.66
N GLU A 143 12.41 10.62 0.58
CA GLU A 143 13.42 11.60 0.90
C GLU A 143 14.73 11.11 0.26
N MET A 144 15.20 11.82 -0.76
CA MET A 144 16.55 11.58 -1.25
C MET A 144 17.52 11.82 -0.10
N PRO A 145 18.33 10.84 0.32
CA PRO A 145 19.37 11.13 1.28
C PRO A 145 20.21 12.26 0.70
N LYS A 146 20.47 13.29 1.50
CA LYS A 146 21.46 14.33 1.16
C LYS A 146 22.81 13.66 1.11
N VAL A 147 23.17 13.10 -0.04
CA VAL A 147 24.47 12.47 -0.25
C VAL A 147 25.49 13.59 -0.32
N PRO A 148 26.49 13.62 0.58
CA PRO A 148 27.65 14.46 0.35
C PRO A 148 28.28 14.04 -0.99
N ALA A 149 28.74 14.99 -1.79
CA ALA A 149 29.11 14.85 -3.20
C ALA A 149 30.35 13.98 -3.47
N LYS A 150 30.62 12.93 -2.69
CA LYS A 150 31.72 11.98 -2.88
C LYS A 150 31.20 10.56 -2.69
N GLY A 151 31.00 9.86 -3.81
CA GLY A 151 30.75 8.43 -3.85
C GLY A 151 29.43 8.07 -4.47
N ARG A 152 29.32 8.15 -5.78
CA ARG A 152 28.20 7.59 -6.55
C ARG A 152 28.29 6.08 -6.55
N ALA A 153 27.58 5.41 -5.67
CA ALA A 153 27.06 4.10 -5.97
C ALA A 153 25.73 4.30 -6.71
N LYS A 154 25.68 4.07 -7.99
CA LYS A 154 24.43 3.97 -8.74
C LYS A 154 23.72 2.70 -8.30
N ALA A 155 22.85 2.79 -7.35
CA ALA A 155 21.78 1.83 -7.20
C ALA A 155 20.68 2.26 -8.18
N GLU A 156 20.74 1.78 -9.40
CA GLU A 156 19.58 1.82 -10.29
C GLU A 156 18.56 0.84 -9.77
N LEU A 157 17.63 1.33 -8.97
CA LEU A 157 16.38 0.64 -8.72
C LEU A 157 15.67 0.53 -10.07
N LYS A 158 15.58 -0.69 -10.61
CA LYS A 158 14.72 -0.98 -11.76
C LYS A 158 13.28 -0.74 -11.30
N MET A 159 12.70 0.32 -11.80
CA MET A 159 11.36 0.73 -11.45
C MET A 159 10.33 0.08 -12.37
N PRO A 160 9.18 -0.40 -11.86
CA PRO A 160 8.14 -1.02 -12.67
C PRO A 160 7.43 -0.01 -13.58
N LYS A 161 6.71 -0.55 -14.58
CA LYS A 161 6.21 0.13 -15.78
C LYS A 161 5.26 1.32 -15.60
N ALA A 162 4.73 1.59 -14.42
CA ALA A 162 3.89 2.76 -14.15
C ALA A 162 4.36 3.42 -12.87
N GLN A 163 5.11 4.51 -13.03
CA GLN A 163 5.78 5.11 -11.90
C GLN A 163 5.57 6.61 -11.83
N VAL A 164 5.22 7.09 -10.65
CA VAL A 164 5.35 8.49 -10.26
C VAL A 164 6.31 8.56 -9.09
N THR A 165 7.50 9.10 -9.33
CA THR A 165 8.47 9.43 -8.27
C THR A 165 8.35 10.91 -8.00
N LEU A 166 8.08 11.28 -6.77
CA LEU A 166 8.11 12.67 -6.33
C LEU A 166 9.28 12.87 -5.37
N GLU A 167 10.03 13.94 -5.61
CA GLU A 167 11.06 14.39 -4.68
C GLU A 167 10.39 14.93 -3.41
N ALA A 168 10.92 14.47 -2.28
CA ALA A 168 10.73 15.02 -0.94
C ALA A 168 9.36 15.60 -0.60
N TYR A 169 8.58 14.84 0.14
CA TYR A 169 7.55 15.37 1.03
C TYR A 169 8.24 16.14 2.17
N SER A 170 8.15 17.45 2.12
CA SER A 170 8.60 18.32 3.20
C SER A 170 7.48 18.58 4.19
#